data_dde62e8e0d10b147321f8fcb368c6aba
#
_entry.id   dde62e8e0d10b147321f8fcb368c6aba
#
_cell.length_a   1.000
_cell.length_b   1.000
_cell.length_c   1.000
_cell.angle_alpha   90.00
_cell.angle_beta   90.00
_cell.angle_gamma   90.00
#
_symmetry.space_group_name_H-M   'P 1'
#
loop_
_entity.id
_entity.type
_entity.pdbx_description
1 polymer ?
#
loop_
_entity_poly.entity_id
_entity_poly.type
_entity_poly.pdbx_seq_one_letter_code
_entity_poly.pdbx_strand_id
1 'polypeptide(L)' 'MEKDGITVVDFKTDYVTDATLPEVLARYRPQVDTYSRALERIYEMPVKGTCLYFFHLKKLIAV' A
#
# COMPACT_ATOMS: atom_id res chain seq x y z
N MET A 1 0.76 -4.39 15.04
CA MET A 1 -0.37 -5.13 14.46
C MET A 1 -1.59 -4.94 15.33
N GLU A 2 -2.71 -4.62 14.74
CA GLU A 2 -3.93 -4.34 15.47
C GLU A 2 -4.74 -5.61 15.68
N LYS A 3 -5.56 -5.65 16.74
CA LYS A 3 -6.32 -6.85 17.09
C LYS A 3 -7.40 -7.19 16.06
N ASP A 4 -7.97 -6.18 15.42
CA ASP A 4 -9.12 -6.35 14.53
C ASP A 4 -8.76 -6.33 13.05
N GLY A 5 -7.47 -6.28 12.74
CA GLY A 5 -7.04 -6.25 11.35
C GLY A 5 -5.60 -5.85 11.19
N ILE A 6 -5.19 -5.81 9.94
CA ILE A 6 -3.82 -5.49 9.53
C ILE A 6 -3.82 -4.21 8.72
N THR A 7 -2.93 -3.29 9.07
CA THR A 7 -2.66 -2.12 8.23
C THR A 7 -1.31 -2.31 7.56
N VAL A 8 -1.31 -2.24 6.23
CA VAL A 8 -0.09 -2.42 5.43
C VAL A 8 0.42 -1.06 4.99
N VAL A 9 1.68 -0.79 5.28
CA VAL A 9 2.35 0.42 4.77
C VAL A 9 3.57 -0.05 3.99
N ASP A 10 3.60 0.28 2.71
CA ASP A 10 4.73 -0.06 1.84
C ASP A 10 5.50 1.22 1.51
N PHE A 11 6.81 1.17 1.70
CA PHE A 11 7.67 2.32 1.47
C PHE A 11 8.24 2.27 0.05
N LYS A 12 8.03 3.35 -0.71
CA LYS A 12 8.49 3.45 -2.10
C LYS A 12 9.56 4.51 -2.22
N THR A 13 10.69 4.12 -2.78
CA THR A 13 11.82 5.03 -3.01
C THR A 13 11.86 5.54 -4.45
N ASP A 14 10.90 5.17 -5.27
CA ASP A 14 10.84 5.56 -6.67
C ASP A 14 10.67 7.08 -6.80
N TYR A 15 11.23 7.62 -7.87
CA TYR A 15 11.03 9.03 -8.20
C TYR A 15 9.62 9.21 -8.76
N VAL A 16 8.78 9.89 -8.00
CA VAL A 16 7.38 10.11 -8.35
C VAL A 16 7.06 11.58 -8.16
N THR A 17 6.34 12.15 -9.13
CA THR A 17 5.86 13.54 -9.05
C THR A 17 4.34 13.53 -8.91
N ASP A 18 3.75 14.68 -8.57
CA ASP A 18 2.30 14.80 -8.50
C ASP A 18 1.65 14.48 -9.85
N ALA A 19 2.33 14.78 -10.95
CA ALA A 19 1.82 14.52 -12.28
C ALA A 19 1.80 13.02 -12.61
N THR A 20 2.78 12.27 -12.13
CA THR A 20 2.88 10.83 -12.41
C THR A 20 2.22 9.96 -11.34
N LEU A 21 1.84 10.54 -10.22
CA LEU A 21 1.30 9.79 -9.08
C LEU A 21 0.07 8.93 -9.45
N PRO A 22 -0.95 9.44 -10.17
CA PRO A 22 -2.10 8.60 -10.51
C PRO A 22 -1.72 7.37 -11.32
N GLU A 23 -0.78 7.51 -12.24
CA GLU A 23 -0.30 6.40 -13.07
C GLU A 23 0.45 5.37 -12.22
N VAL A 24 1.29 5.85 -11.31
CA VAL A 24 2.03 4.98 -10.40
C VAL A 24 1.09 4.21 -9.50
N LEU A 25 0.08 4.87 -8.94
CA LEU A 25 -0.91 4.22 -8.09
C LEU A 25 -1.69 3.15 -8.84
N ALA A 26 -2.07 3.43 -10.09
CA ALA A 26 -2.77 2.45 -10.91
C ALA A 26 -1.92 1.20 -11.14
N ARG A 27 -0.60 1.38 -11.26
CA ARG A 27 0.34 0.28 -11.43
C ARG A 27 0.49 -0.57 -10.17
N TYR A 28 0.48 0.06 -9.00
CA TYR A 28 0.70 -0.64 -7.74
C TYR A 28 -0.56 -1.27 -7.14
N ARG A 29 -1.74 -0.79 -7.49
CA ARG A 29 -3.00 -1.32 -6.92
C ARG A 29 -3.15 -2.83 -7.06
N PRO A 30 -2.92 -3.44 -8.24
CA PRO A 30 -3.03 -4.89 -8.35
C PRO A 30 -2.03 -5.63 -7.47
N GLN A 31 -0.81 -5.10 -7.33
CA GLN A 31 0.21 -5.69 -6.47
C GLN A 31 -0.19 -5.63 -5.00
N VAL A 32 -0.71 -4.48 -4.57
CA VAL A 32 -1.17 -4.29 -3.19
C VAL A 32 -2.32 -5.24 -2.88
N ASP A 33 -3.26 -5.39 -3.80
CA ASP A 33 -4.40 -6.28 -3.63
C ASP A 33 -3.95 -7.74 -3.46
N THR A 34 -3.03 -8.19 -4.32
CA THR A 34 -2.48 -9.54 -4.24
C THR A 34 -1.74 -9.76 -2.92
N TYR A 35 -0.95 -8.77 -2.53
CA TYR A 35 -0.18 -8.82 -1.29
C TYR A 35 -1.09 -8.88 -0.07
N SER A 36 -2.15 -8.08 -0.08
CA SER A 36 -3.13 -8.05 1.00
C SER A 36 -3.80 -9.41 1.19
N ARG A 37 -4.19 -10.05 0.08
CA ARG A 37 -4.81 -11.38 0.14
C ARG A 37 -3.86 -12.41 0.72
N ALA A 38 -2.59 -12.35 0.37
CA ALA A 38 -1.58 -13.26 0.92
C ALA A 38 -1.43 -13.06 2.42
N LEU A 39 -1.40 -11.82 2.89
CA LEU A 39 -1.29 -11.52 4.30
C LEU A 39 -2.52 -11.97 5.09
N GLU A 40 -3.71 -11.80 4.54
CA GLU A 40 -4.93 -12.26 5.18
C GLU A 40 -4.91 -13.76 5.40
N ARG A 41 -4.36 -14.49 4.43
CA ARG A 41 -4.24 -15.94 4.52
C ARG A 41 -3.22 -16.37 5.57
N ILE A 42 -2.08 -15.69 5.63
CA ILE A 42 -0.99 -16.02 6.54
C ILE A 42 -1.38 -15.72 7.99
N TYR A 43 -1.96 -14.56 8.24
CA TYR A 43 -2.27 -14.11 9.59
C TYR A 43 -3.70 -14.41 10.02
N GLU A 44 -4.53 -14.90 9.12
CA GLU A 44 -5.94 -15.20 9.37
C GLU A 44 -6.69 -13.99 9.92
N MET A 45 -6.31 -12.78 9.43
CA MET A 45 -6.91 -11.51 9.82
C MET A 45 -7.16 -10.69 8.57
N PRO A 46 -8.26 -9.90 8.54
CA PRO A 46 -8.50 -9.05 7.37
C PRO A 46 -7.50 -7.90 7.30
N VAL A 47 -7.16 -7.51 6.08
CA VAL A 47 -6.39 -6.30 5.84
C VAL A 47 -7.38 -5.15 5.80
N LYS A 48 -7.34 -4.28 6.79
CA LYS A 48 -8.30 -3.19 6.91
C LYS A 48 -7.85 -1.89 6.25
N GLY A 49 -6.59 -1.81 5.88
CA GLY A 49 -6.07 -0.61 5.22
C GLY A 49 -4.74 -0.89 4.55
N THR A 50 -4.53 -0.24 3.42
CA THR A 50 -3.27 -0.31 2.69
C THR A 50 -2.86 1.09 2.29
N CYS A 51 -1.57 1.40 2.47
CA CYS A 51 -1.02 2.71 2.17
C CYS A 51 0.32 2.56 1.49
N LEU A 52 0.66 3.53 0.65
CA LEU A 52 1.99 3.63 0.07
C LEU A 52 2.62 4.94 0.54
N TYR A 53 3.82 4.86 1.07
CA TYR A 53 4.57 6.04 1.46
C TYR A 53 5.67 6.30 0.44
N PHE A 54 5.58 7.45 -0.22
CA PHE A 54 6.55 7.85 -1.24
C PHE A 54 7.56 8.81 -0.62
N PHE A 55 8.78 8.35 -0.46
CA PHE A 55 9.84 9.17 0.14
C PHE A 55 10.12 10.43 -0.64
N HIS A 56 10.07 10.35 -1.96
CA HIS A 56 10.33 11.52 -2.81
C HIS A 56 9.29 12.62 -2.60
N LEU A 57 8.03 12.25 -2.46
CA LEU A 57 6.94 13.19 -2.23
C LEU A 57 6.71 13.49 -0.76
N LYS A 58 7.25 12.67 0.14
CA LYS A 58 6.99 12.72 1.57
C LYS A 58 5.50 12.68 1.87
N LYS A 59 4.79 11.80 1.15
CA LYS A 59 3.34 11.65 1.28
C LYS A 59 2.97 10.20 1.54
N LEU A 60 1.98 10.01 2.39
CA LEU A 60 1.34 8.73 2.65
C LEU A 60 0.02 8.70 1.90
N ILE A 61 -0.12 7.74 1.00
CA ILE A 61 -1.29 7.64 0.13
C ILE A 61 -2.04 6.35 0.42
N ALA A 62 -3.30 6.45 0.79
CA ALA A 62 -4.16 5.29 0.96
C ALA A 62 -4.56 4.74 -0.41
N VAL A 63 -4.49 3.42 -0.56
CA VAL A 63 -4.83 2.76 -1.84
C VAL A 63 -5.86 1.66 -1.66
#